data_93538c6b3b1c9211f005f008d506fb49
#
_entry.id   93538c6b3b1c9211f005f008d506fb49
#
_cell.length_a   1.000
_cell.length_b   1.000
_cell.length_c   1.000
_cell.angle_alpha   90.00
_cell.angle_beta   90.00
_cell.angle_gamma   90.00
#
_symmetry.space_group_name_H-M   'P 1'
#
loop_
_entity.id
_entity.type
_entity.pdbx_description
1 polymer ?
#
loop_
_entity_poly.entity_id
_entity_poly.type
_entity_poly.pdbx_seq_one_letter_code
_entity_poly.pdbx_strand_id
1 'polypeptide(L)'
;MEQLTLDLDLDEVNNERVYEFSHQNANSDKYRQELENQYIPITETTNRFDRKLVSFQGNKSKTVHSWFKYKEGYSTSLVESLINDFGIKKEEVILDPFSGSGTTSLTAQKLGISSIAIDILEIARETFEVKTQILEYDVEELRTMFSNIDALEIKKINESFKYLTITEGAFSKSRENDLLFIKEWISSSIYSKRTKKLAKFVLLTILEEISYTRKDGQYLRWDYRSS
;
A
#
# COMPACT_ATOMS: atom_id res chain seq x y z
N MET A 1 8.15 -28.05 -15.85
CA MET A 1 7.76 -27.19 -14.71
C MET A 1 6.71 -27.98 -13.93
N GLU A 2 7.16 -28.70 -12.89
CA GLU A 2 6.26 -29.41 -12.02
C GLU A 2 5.58 -28.41 -11.09
N GLN A 3 4.27 -28.45 -11.08
CA GLN A 3 3.41 -27.69 -10.20
C GLN A 3 3.47 -28.37 -8.83
N LEU A 4 4.16 -27.76 -7.87
CA LEU A 4 4.10 -28.16 -6.47
C LEU A 4 2.69 -27.81 -5.96
N THR A 5 1.80 -28.78 -5.93
CA THR A 5 0.58 -28.74 -5.14
C THR A 5 0.97 -29.00 -3.69
N LEU A 6 0.92 -27.97 -2.85
CA LEU A 6 0.90 -28.16 -1.40
C LEU A 6 -0.50 -28.71 -1.06
N ASP A 7 -0.59 -30.01 -0.86
CA ASP A 7 -1.71 -30.62 -0.13
C ASP A 7 -1.58 -30.19 1.33
N LEU A 8 -2.22 -29.07 1.65
CA LEU A 8 -2.51 -28.73 3.02
C LEU A 8 -3.75 -29.55 3.40
N ASP A 9 -3.52 -30.62 4.18
CA ASP A 9 -4.59 -31.30 4.90
C ASP A 9 -5.24 -30.28 5.85
N LEU A 10 -6.30 -29.63 5.35
CA LEU A 10 -7.15 -28.72 6.13
C LEU A 10 -8.26 -29.51 6.85
N ASP A 11 -8.03 -30.79 7.12
CA ASP A 11 -8.96 -31.58 7.90
C ASP A 11 -8.89 -31.15 9.38
N GLU A 12 -10.00 -30.58 9.82
CA GLU A 12 -10.37 -30.30 11.22
C GLU A 12 -9.65 -29.13 11.93
N VAL A 13 -9.62 -27.95 11.36
CA VAL A 13 -9.73 -26.75 12.18
C VAL A 13 -11.19 -26.60 12.58
N ASN A 14 -11.47 -26.97 13.82
CA ASN A 14 -12.80 -26.96 14.42
C ASN A 14 -13.43 -25.57 14.25
N ASN A 15 -14.27 -25.36 13.23
CA ASN A 15 -14.90 -24.09 12.88
C ASN A 15 -15.73 -23.51 14.03
N GLU A 16 -16.14 -24.30 15.01
CA GLU A 16 -16.88 -23.85 16.20
C GLU A 16 -16.05 -22.93 17.08
N ARG A 17 -14.74 -23.17 17.27
CA ARG A 17 -13.87 -22.31 18.09
C ARG A 17 -13.60 -20.94 17.45
N VAL A 18 -13.50 -20.87 16.14
CA VAL A 18 -13.30 -19.59 15.43
C VAL A 18 -14.57 -18.76 15.44
N TYR A 19 -15.74 -19.40 15.39
CA TYR A 19 -17.05 -18.72 15.43
C TYR A 19 -17.40 -18.18 16.83
N GLU A 20 -17.06 -18.91 17.89
CA GLU A 20 -17.24 -18.43 19.28
C GLU A 20 -16.36 -17.21 19.59
N PHE A 21 -15.19 -17.09 18.99
CA PHE A 21 -14.29 -15.94 19.19
C PHE A 21 -14.83 -14.65 18.60
N SER A 22 -15.68 -14.70 17.56
CA SER A 22 -16.24 -13.53 16.89
C SER A 22 -17.54 -13.00 17.52
N HIS A 23 -18.21 -13.76 18.38
CA HIS A 23 -19.52 -13.42 18.93
C HIS A 23 -19.60 -13.21 20.44
N GLN A 24 -18.54 -13.49 21.19
CA GLN A 24 -18.54 -13.26 22.64
C GLN A 24 -17.97 -11.89 22.99
N ASN A 25 -18.82 -10.88 22.97
CA ASN A 25 -18.60 -9.66 23.72
C ASN A 25 -18.58 -9.98 25.22
N ALA A 26 -17.59 -9.43 25.93
CA ALA A 26 -17.46 -9.30 27.37
C ALA A 26 -16.59 -10.30 28.15
N ASN A 27 -16.19 -11.44 27.63
CA ASN A 27 -15.22 -12.29 28.32
C ASN A 27 -13.86 -12.41 27.57
N SER A 28 -13.58 -11.47 26.66
CA SER A 28 -12.28 -11.40 25.95
C SER A 28 -11.07 -11.36 26.93
N ASP A 29 -11.26 -10.77 28.11
CA ASP A 29 -10.18 -10.63 29.09
C ASP A 29 -9.75 -11.97 29.69
N LYS A 30 -10.66 -12.92 29.90
CA LYS A 30 -10.30 -14.24 30.44
C LYS A 30 -9.43 -15.04 29.47
N TYR A 31 -9.87 -15.16 28.21
CA TYR A 31 -9.10 -15.88 27.18
C TYR A 31 -7.80 -15.15 26.84
N ARG A 32 -7.79 -13.85 26.86
CA ARG A 32 -6.60 -13.04 26.70
C ARG A 32 -5.59 -13.31 27.82
N GLN A 33 -6.05 -13.32 29.09
CA GLN A 33 -5.22 -13.62 30.24
C GLN A 33 -4.68 -15.07 30.20
N GLU A 34 -5.49 -16.04 29.79
CA GLU A 34 -5.04 -17.40 29.60
C GLU A 34 -3.92 -17.50 28.56
N LEU A 35 -4.08 -16.82 27.40
CA LEU A 35 -3.03 -16.75 26.38
C LEU A 35 -1.80 -16.01 26.88
N GLU A 36 -1.95 -14.86 27.53
CA GLU A 36 -0.85 -14.12 28.11
C GLU A 36 -0.06 -15.00 29.11
N ASN A 37 -0.74 -15.68 30.03
CA ASN A 37 -0.11 -16.59 30.98
C ASN A 37 0.62 -17.76 30.31
N GLN A 38 0.07 -18.30 29.22
CA GLN A 38 0.71 -19.36 28.46
C GLN A 38 2.02 -18.92 27.81
N TYR A 39 2.07 -17.67 27.31
CA TYR A 39 3.19 -17.17 26.53
C TYR A 39 4.16 -16.29 27.33
N ILE A 40 3.79 -15.77 28.51
CA ILE A 40 4.69 -15.00 29.39
C ILE A 40 6.08 -15.63 29.53
N PRO A 41 6.23 -16.98 29.77
CA PRO A 41 7.55 -17.57 29.97
C PRO A 41 8.49 -17.47 28.76
N ILE A 42 7.95 -17.24 27.57
CA ILE A 42 8.71 -17.15 26.31
C ILE A 42 8.59 -15.78 25.65
N THR A 43 7.96 -14.82 26.35
CA THR A 43 7.76 -13.46 25.86
C THR A 43 8.80 -12.53 26.48
N GLU A 44 9.53 -11.82 25.64
CA GLU A 44 10.42 -10.75 26.05
C GLU A 44 9.77 -9.40 25.79
N THR A 45 9.69 -8.53 26.81
CA THR A 45 9.20 -7.18 26.67
C THR A 45 10.34 -6.26 26.21
N THR A 46 10.15 -5.58 25.10
CA THR A 46 11.12 -4.65 24.54
C THR A 46 10.48 -3.31 24.20
N ASN A 47 11.21 -2.22 24.45
CA ASN A 47 10.83 -0.86 24.00
C ASN A 47 11.44 -0.50 22.64
N ARG A 48 12.09 -1.45 21.98
CA ARG A 48 12.78 -1.25 20.72
C ARG A 48 11.82 -0.92 19.56
N PHE A 49 10.59 -1.47 19.59
CA PHE A 49 9.60 -1.32 18.53
C PHE A 49 8.53 -0.32 18.95
N ASP A 50 8.79 0.96 18.73
CA ASP A 50 7.82 2.01 18.98
C ASP A 50 6.74 2.09 17.87
N ARG A 51 5.66 2.84 18.13
CA ARG A 51 4.56 3.03 17.20
C ARG A 51 5.01 3.61 15.85
N LYS A 52 6.03 4.45 15.84
CA LYS A 52 6.55 5.07 14.61
C LYS A 52 7.29 4.05 13.77
N LEU A 53 8.06 3.18 14.41
CA LEU A 53 8.82 2.12 13.75
C LEU A 53 7.89 1.09 13.08
N VAL A 54 6.86 0.63 13.79
CA VAL A 54 5.94 -0.42 13.31
C VAL A 54 4.78 0.11 12.46
N SER A 55 4.81 1.37 12.05
CA SER A 55 3.76 1.96 11.24
C SER A 55 4.31 2.79 10.08
N PHE A 56 3.43 3.13 9.12
CA PHE A 56 3.77 4.04 8.02
C PHE A 56 4.25 5.42 8.48
N GLN A 57 4.00 5.82 9.73
CA GLN A 57 4.46 7.11 10.25
C GLN A 57 5.97 7.30 10.11
N GLY A 58 6.76 6.22 10.21
CA GLY A 58 8.20 6.24 9.99
C GLY A 58 8.62 6.53 8.55
N ASN A 59 7.71 6.35 7.58
CA ASN A 59 7.96 6.56 6.15
C ASN A 59 7.55 7.94 5.62
N LYS A 60 6.84 8.76 6.40
CA LYS A 60 6.28 10.05 5.93
C LYS A 60 7.32 11.02 5.37
N SER A 61 8.54 10.97 5.87
CA SER A 61 9.67 11.84 5.43
C SER A 61 10.74 11.07 4.67
N LYS A 62 10.51 9.80 4.33
CA LYS A 62 11.49 8.97 3.63
C LYS A 62 11.26 9.04 2.13
N THR A 63 12.31 9.36 1.39
CA THR A 63 12.29 9.44 -0.09
C THR A 63 11.72 8.16 -0.68
N VAL A 64 10.85 8.28 -1.67
CA VAL A 64 10.14 7.19 -2.36
C VAL A 64 9.12 6.47 -1.47
N HIS A 65 9.46 6.12 -0.22
CA HIS A 65 8.51 5.48 0.70
C HIS A 65 7.29 6.36 0.97
N SER A 66 7.47 7.69 1.06
CA SER A 66 6.40 8.67 1.27
C SER A 66 5.48 8.89 0.08
N TRP A 67 5.83 8.44 -1.12
CA TRP A 67 5.05 8.69 -2.34
C TRP A 67 3.62 8.17 -2.31
N PHE A 68 3.38 7.12 -1.54
CA PHE A 68 2.04 6.57 -1.36
C PHE A 68 1.80 6.25 0.11
N LYS A 69 0.75 6.85 0.67
CA LYS A 69 0.36 6.64 2.07
C LYS A 69 -0.36 5.30 2.23
N TYR A 70 0.39 4.28 2.62
CA TYR A 70 -0.15 2.95 2.89
C TYR A 70 -0.32 2.79 4.40
N LYS A 71 -1.57 2.91 4.89
CA LYS A 71 -1.86 2.99 6.34
C LYS A 71 -1.49 1.72 7.10
N GLU A 72 -1.59 0.58 6.44
CA GLU A 72 -1.28 -0.75 6.97
C GLU A 72 0.22 -1.09 6.88
N GLY A 73 1.03 -0.16 6.38
CA GLY A 73 2.46 -0.37 6.21
C GLY A 73 3.27 -0.09 7.48
N TYR A 74 4.47 -0.60 7.50
CA TYR A 74 5.51 -0.36 8.51
C TYR A 74 6.65 0.47 7.94
N SER A 75 7.60 0.88 8.80
CA SER A 75 8.69 1.76 8.37
C SER A 75 9.86 1.00 7.72
N THR A 76 10.61 1.68 6.85
CA THR A 76 11.88 1.18 6.31
C THR A 76 12.88 0.88 7.44
N SER A 77 12.87 1.66 8.51
CA SER A 77 13.77 1.46 9.67
C SER A 77 13.47 0.16 10.42
N LEU A 78 12.20 -0.32 10.44
CA LEU A 78 11.88 -1.64 10.97
C LEU A 78 12.55 -2.73 10.12
N VAL A 79 12.44 -2.64 8.80
CA VAL A 79 13.04 -3.61 7.88
C VAL A 79 14.56 -3.61 8.00
N GLU A 80 15.20 -2.43 8.04
CA GLU A 80 16.65 -2.29 8.25
C GLU A 80 17.08 -2.95 9.57
N SER A 81 16.30 -2.77 10.64
CA SER A 81 16.56 -3.38 11.93
C SER A 81 16.47 -4.92 11.87
N LEU A 82 15.41 -5.47 11.25
CA LEU A 82 15.24 -6.91 11.12
C LEU A 82 16.32 -7.55 10.24
N ILE A 83 16.70 -6.91 9.13
CA ILE A 83 17.81 -7.37 8.28
C ILE A 83 19.10 -7.49 9.08
N ASN A 84 19.40 -6.49 9.92
CA ASN A 84 20.58 -6.51 10.78
C ASN A 84 20.48 -7.59 11.87
N ASP A 85 19.32 -7.75 12.51
CA ASP A 85 19.12 -8.73 13.59
C ASP A 85 19.25 -10.15 13.11
N PHE A 86 18.70 -10.44 11.93
CA PHE A 86 18.80 -11.75 11.31
C PHE A 86 20.15 -11.97 10.58
N GLY A 87 20.98 -10.93 10.49
CA GLY A 87 22.28 -11.00 9.83
C GLY A 87 22.20 -11.30 8.34
N ILE A 88 21.12 -10.83 7.67
CA ILE A 88 20.86 -11.11 6.25
C ILE A 88 21.97 -10.53 5.37
N LYS A 89 22.49 -11.36 4.48
CA LYS A 89 23.59 -11.02 3.57
C LYS A 89 23.06 -10.70 2.16
N LYS A 90 23.94 -10.09 1.35
CA LYS A 90 23.57 -9.67 -0.01
C LYS A 90 23.24 -10.83 -0.95
N GLU A 91 23.79 -12.02 -0.69
CA GLU A 91 23.58 -13.23 -1.47
C GLU A 91 22.25 -13.93 -1.13
N GLU A 92 21.57 -13.49 -0.08
CA GLU A 92 20.30 -14.07 0.37
C GLU A 92 19.11 -13.35 -0.27
N VAL A 93 17.94 -13.95 -0.15
CA VAL A 93 16.70 -13.43 -0.72
C VAL A 93 15.67 -13.24 0.39
N ILE A 94 15.10 -12.05 0.47
CA ILE A 94 14.03 -11.73 1.41
C ILE A 94 12.69 -12.00 0.75
N LEU A 95 11.81 -12.78 1.39
CA LEU A 95 10.43 -12.98 0.97
C LEU A 95 9.50 -12.12 1.83
N ASP A 96 8.67 -11.30 1.17
CA ASP A 96 7.57 -10.56 1.78
C ASP A 96 6.24 -11.00 1.15
N PRO A 97 5.50 -11.92 1.80
CA PRO A 97 4.25 -12.47 1.24
C PRO A 97 3.05 -11.52 1.35
N PHE A 98 3.19 -10.36 2.03
CA PHE A 98 2.16 -9.34 2.20
C PHE A 98 2.75 -7.94 1.98
N SER A 99 3.39 -7.75 0.82
CA SER A 99 4.33 -6.65 0.56
C SER A 99 3.71 -5.25 0.56
N GLY A 100 2.39 -5.13 0.44
CA GLY A 100 1.70 -3.85 0.41
C GLY A 100 2.36 -2.87 -0.57
N SER A 101 2.75 -1.70 -0.08
CA SER A 101 3.41 -0.68 -0.92
C SER A 101 4.91 -0.92 -1.17
N GLY A 102 5.44 -2.12 -0.83
CA GLY A 102 6.79 -2.56 -1.15
C GLY A 102 7.89 -2.04 -0.23
N THR A 103 7.59 -1.75 1.03
CA THR A 103 8.59 -1.22 1.98
C THR A 103 9.78 -2.17 2.15
N THR A 104 9.54 -3.47 2.34
CA THR A 104 10.59 -4.48 2.46
C THR A 104 11.49 -4.50 1.23
N SER A 105 10.91 -4.60 0.04
CA SER A 105 11.68 -4.71 -1.21
C SER A 105 12.46 -3.47 -1.54
N LEU A 106 11.90 -2.28 -1.32
CA LEU A 106 12.63 -1.02 -1.50
C LEU A 106 13.82 -0.90 -0.53
N THR A 107 13.64 -1.34 0.71
CA THR A 107 14.71 -1.34 1.71
C THR A 107 15.79 -2.36 1.34
N ALA A 108 15.40 -3.57 0.94
CA ALA A 108 16.32 -4.59 0.45
C ALA A 108 17.12 -4.11 -0.76
N GLN A 109 16.44 -3.53 -1.76
CA GLN A 109 17.07 -2.96 -2.95
C GLN A 109 18.13 -1.90 -2.60
N LYS A 110 17.81 -0.98 -1.68
CA LYS A 110 18.75 0.04 -1.18
C LYS A 110 20.00 -0.58 -0.55
N LEU A 111 19.86 -1.72 0.11
CA LEU A 111 20.95 -2.46 0.75
C LEU A 111 21.66 -3.43 -0.19
N GLY A 112 21.20 -3.57 -1.43
CA GLY A 112 21.75 -4.50 -2.44
C GLY A 112 21.38 -5.95 -2.17
N ILE A 113 20.24 -6.20 -1.49
CA ILE A 113 19.71 -7.53 -1.17
C ILE A 113 18.55 -7.82 -2.11
N SER A 114 18.50 -9.04 -2.65
CA SER A 114 17.39 -9.50 -3.48
C SER A 114 16.12 -9.71 -2.66
N SER A 115 14.95 -9.46 -3.26
CA SER A 115 13.67 -9.70 -2.58
C SER A 115 12.60 -10.22 -3.52
N ILE A 116 11.66 -10.97 -2.97
CA ILE A 116 10.42 -11.42 -3.62
C ILE A 116 9.26 -10.81 -2.86
N ALA A 117 8.41 -10.09 -3.57
CA ALA A 117 7.22 -9.42 -3.03
C ALA A 117 5.96 -10.07 -3.59
N ILE A 118 5.00 -10.40 -2.72
CA ILE A 118 3.70 -10.93 -3.10
C ILE A 118 2.62 -10.04 -2.48
N ASP A 119 1.64 -9.65 -3.28
CA ASP A 119 0.43 -8.98 -2.79
C ASP A 119 -0.74 -9.26 -3.73
N ILE A 120 -1.95 -9.33 -3.17
CA ILE A 120 -3.18 -9.57 -3.92
C ILE A 120 -3.75 -8.27 -4.53
N LEU A 121 -3.40 -7.11 -3.95
CA LEU A 121 -3.96 -5.83 -4.36
C LEU A 121 -3.20 -5.26 -5.56
N GLU A 122 -3.92 -4.95 -6.63
CA GLU A 122 -3.33 -4.32 -7.81
C GLU A 122 -2.64 -2.99 -7.49
N ILE A 123 -3.22 -2.18 -6.59
CA ILE A 123 -2.61 -0.92 -6.14
C ILE A 123 -1.26 -1.13 -5.43
N ALA A 124 -1.09 -2.24 -4.72
CA ALA A 124 0.18 -2.61 -4.10
C ALA A 124 1.24 -2.87 -5.17
N ARG A 125 0.90 -3.69 -6.18
CA ARG A 125 1.78 -3.98 -7.32
C ARG A 125 2.16 -2.72 -8.10
N GLU A 126 1.18 -1.88 -8.45
CA GLU A 126 1.42 -0.61 -9.16
C GLU A 126 2.35 0.32 -8.37
N THR A 127 2.10 0.43 -7.07
CA THR A 127 2.94 1.24 -6.16
C THR A 127 4.37 0.73 -6.10
N PHE A 128 4.53 -0.59 -5.96
CA PHE A 128 5.84 -1.25 -5.93
C PHE A 128 6.62 -1.00 -7.23
N GLU A 129 6.00 -1.26 -8.39
CA GLU A 129 6.64 -1.10 -9.69
C GLU A 129 7.08 0.35 -9.96
N VAL A 130 6.25 1.33 -9.58
CA VAL A 130 6.60 2.76 -9.73
C VAL A 130 7.77 3.14 -8.82
N LYS A 131 7.77 2.69 -7.58
CA LYS A 131 8.80 3.05 -6.60
C LYS A 131 10.15 2.42 -6.90
N THR A 132 10.17 1.16 -7.31
CA THR A 132 11.43 0.43 -7.59
C THR A 132 12.16 0.93 -8.82
N GLN A 133 11.44 1.59 -9.74
CA GLN A 133 12.01 2.15 -10.98
C GLN A 133 12.53 3.58 -10.83
N ILE A 134 12.71 4.08 -9.60
CA ILE A 134 13.08 5.50 -9.36
C ILE A 134 14.31 5.97 -10.14
N LEU A 135 15.31 5.13 -10.31
CA LEU A 135 16.54 5.48 -11.03
C LEU A 135 16.40 5.39 -12.55
N GLU A 136 15.27 4.92 -13.06
CA GLU A 136 15.05 4.68 -14.47
C GLU A 136 14.16 5.74 -15.13
N TYR A 137 13.67 6.72 -14.36
CA TYR A 137 12.87 7.80 -14.90
C TYR A 137 13.73 8.86 -15.60
N ASP A 138 13.29 9.28 -16.79
CA ASP A 138 13.82 10.46 -17.46
C ASP A 138 13.20 11.72 -16.85
N VAL A 139 14.04 12.49 -16.15
CA VAL A 139 13.62 13.68 -15.42
C VAL A 139 13.14 14.78 -16.36
N GLU A 140 13.74 14.92 -17.55
CA GLU A 140 13.36 15.96 -18.52
C GLU A 140 12.02 15.58 -19.20
N GLU A 141 11.82 14.31 -19.51
CA GLU A 141 10.53 13.82 -20.00
C GLU A 141 9.42 14.08 -18.97
N LEU A 142 9.69 13.78 -17.69
CA LEU A 142 8.74 14.07 -16.60
C LEU A 142 8.42 15.55 -16.48
N ARG A 143 9.43 16.42 -16.47
CA ARG A 143 9.22 17.88 -16.39
C ARG A 143 8.35 18.37 -17.53
N THR A 144 8.65 17.93 -18.75
CA THR A 144 7.88 18.30 -19.94
C THR A 144 6.43 17.82 -19.83
N MET A 145 6.21 16.58 -19.40
CA MET A 145 4.87 16.02 -19.22
C MET A 145 4.06 16.80 -18.19
N PHE A 146 4.63 17.07 -17.01
CA PHE A 146 3.92 17.78 -15.95
C PHE A 146 3.65 19.25 -16.33
N SER A 147 4.58 19.92 -16.99
CA SER A 147 4.32 21.27 -17.53
C SER A 147 3.18 21.27 -18.55
N ASN A 148 3.08 20.24 -19.38
CA ASN A 148 1.98 20.13 -20.33
C ASN A 148 0.66 19.81 -19.65
N ILE A 149 0.65 19.04 -18.55
CA ILE A 149 -0.55 18.80 -17.73
C ILE A 149 -1.07 20.13 -17.14
N ASP A 150 -0.18 20.95 -16.59
CA ASP A 150 -0.54 22.25 -16.01
C ASP A 150 -1.12 23.24 -17.05
N ALA A 151 -0.73 23.09 -18.31
CA ALA A 151 -1.20 23.92 -19.41
C ALA A 151 -2.46 23.36 -20.10
N LEU A 152 -3.03 22.22 -19.65
CA LEU A 152 -4.17 21.62 -20.30
C LEU A 152 -5.46 22.43 -20.11
N GLU A 153 -6.13 22.70 -21.22
CA GLU A 153 -7.52 23.12 -21.21
C GLU A 153 -8.42 21.90 -21.06
N ILE A 154 -8.97 21.71 -19.87
CA ILE A 154 -9.83 20.56 -19.57
C ILE A 154 -11.14 20.66 -20.35
N LYS A 155 -11.43 19.63 -21.13
CA LYS A 155 -12.66 19.51 -21.91
C LYS A 155 -13.63 18.55 -21.23
N LYS A 156 -14.91 18.72 -21.53
CA LYS A 156 -15.94 17.82 -21.04
C LYS A 156 -15.79 16.44 -21.68
N ILE A 157 -15.80 15.40 -20.84
CA ILE A 157 -15.84 14.01 -21.23
C ILE A 157 -17.26 13.46 -20.99
N ASN A 158 -17.75 12.60 -21.88
CA ASN A 158 -19.06 11.95 -21.76
C ASN A 158 -18.96 10.58 -21.04
N GLU A 159 -17.94 10.40 -20.25
CA GLU A 159 -17.73 9.20 -19.43
C GLU A 159 -17.89 9.51 -17.94
N SER A 160 -18.11 8.47 -17.13
CA SER A 160 -18.13 8.56 -15.69
C SER A 160 -17.37 7.36 -15.09
N PHE A 161 -16.91 7.49 -13.85
CA PHE A 161 -16.34 6.36 -13.13
C PHE A 161 -17.37 5.26 -12.92
N LYS A 162 -16.92 4.02 -12.98
CA LYS A 162 -17.68 2.87 -12.50
C LYS A 162 -17.51 2.78 -10.99
N TYR A 163 -18.39 3.42 -10.26
CA TYR A 163 -18.35 3.41 -8.81
C TYR A 163 -18.82 2.07 -8.24
N LEU A 164 -18.23 1.69 -7.11
CA LEU A 164 -18.91 0.79 -6.18
C LEU A 164 -19.98 1.56 -5.43
N THR A 165 -21.04 0.90 -4.98
CA THR A 165 -22.16 1.54 -4.26
C THR A 165 -21.68 2.39 -3.09
N ILE A 166 -20.65 1.94 -2.35
CA ILE A 166 -20.09 2.65 -1.20
C ILE A 166 -19.27 3.89 -1.56
N THR A 167 -18.88 4.05 -2.83
CA THR A 167 -18.07 5.18 -3.32
C THR A 167 -18.82 6.06 -4.31
N GLU A 168 -20.11 5.77 -4.58
CA GLU A 168 -20.92 6.56 -5.49
C GLU A 168 -21.04 8.00 -4.96
N GLY A 169 -20.67 8.98 -5.82
CA GLY A 169 -20.63 10.39 -5.40
C GLY A 169 -19.38 10.80 -4.62
N ALA A 170 -18.35 9.96 -4.54
CA ALA A 170 -17.10 10.31 -3.87
C ALA A 170 -16.39 11.55 -4.47
N PHE A 171 -16.69 11.88 -5.71
CA PHE A 171 -16.19 13.08 -6.38
C PHE A 171 -17.34 13.95 -6.87
N SER A 172 -17.12 15.29 -6.89
CA SER A 172 -18.00 16.18 -7.64
C SER A 172 -17.91 15.88 -9.14
N LYS A 173 -18.96 16.21 -9.91
CA LYS A 173 -18.97 15.98 -11.35
C LYS A 173 -17.85 16.72 -12.09
N SER A 174 -17.44 17.89 -11.60
CA SER A 174 -16.29 18.62 -12.15
C SER A 174 -15.00 17.84 -11.93
N ARG A 175 -14.72 17.41 -10.69
CA ARG A 175 -13.49 16.66 -10.36
C ARG A 175 -13.42 15.31 -11.07
N GLU A 176 -14.57 14.64 -11.20
CA GLU A 176 -14.66 13.40 -11.97
C GLU A 176 -14.25 13.61 -13.42
N ASN A 177 -14.78 14.68 -14.05
CA ASN A 177 -14.42 15.07 -15.41
C ASN A 177 -12.93 15.36 -15.56
N ASP A 178 -12.37 16.15 -14.64
CA ASP A 178 -10.95 16.52 -14.68
C ASP A 178 -10.04 15.31 -14.56
N LEU A 179 -10.33 14.40 -13.63
CA LEU A 179 -9.60 13.16 -13.45
C LEU A 179 -9.66 12.26 -14.67
N LEU A 180 -10.83 12.09 -15.26
CA LEU A 180 -11.01 11.28 -16.47
C LEU A 180 -10.28 11.90 -17.66
N PHE A 181 -10.39 13.22 -17.84
CA PHE A 181 -9.71 13.93 -18.91
C PHE A 181 -8.19 13.81 -18.81
N ILE A 182 -7.62 14.07 -17.63
CA ILE A 182 -6.16 13.96 -17.41
C ILE A 182 -5.69 12.51 -17.59
N LYS A 183 -6.42 11.53 -17.07
CA LYS A 183 -6.11 10.09 -17.23
C LYS A 183 -6.09 9.69 -18.71
N GLU A 184 -7.07 10.15 -19.51
CA GLU A 184 -7.13 9.85 -20.94
C GLU A 184 -5.99 10.54 -21.68
N TRP A 185 -5.74 11.83 -21.39
CA TRP A 185 -4.62 12.56 -21.96
C TRP A 185 -3.28 11.87 -21.68
N ILE A 186 -3.01 11.45 -20.42
CA ILE A 186 -1.81 10.68 -20.08
C ILE A 186 -1.73 9.42 -20.93
N SER A 187 -2.84 8.69 -21.08
CA SER A 187 -2.88 7.41 -21.79
C SER A 187 -2.58 7.56 -23.27
N SER A 188 -3.12 8.59 -23.91
CA SER A 188 -2.96 8.90 -25.35
C SER A 188 -1.69 9.66 -25.71
N SER A 189 -0.99 10.23 -24.72
CA SER A 189 0.22 11.03 -24.93
C SER A 189 1.36 10.23 -25.55
N ILE A 190 2.35 10.92 -26.11
CA ILE A 190 3.53 10.32 -26.80
C ILE A 190 4.62 9.85 -25.82
N TYR A 191 4.50 10.15 -24.54
CA TYR A 191 5.52 9.85 -23.52
C TYR A 191 5.73 8.36 -23.32
N SER A 192 6.88 7.99 -22.74
CA SER A 192 7.24 6.62 -22.47
C SER A 192 6.22 5.92 -21.55
N LYS A 193 6.15 4.59 -21.65
CA LYS A 193 5.25 3.79 -20.77
C LYS A 193 5.53 4.03 -19.29
N ARG A 194 6.82 4.23 -18.96
CA ARG A 194 7.28 4.44 -17.59
C ARG A 194 6.81 5.79 -17.06
N THR A 195 6.99 6.85 -17.82
CA THR A 195 6.51 8.21 -17.51
C THR A 195 5.00 8.25 -17.37
N LYS A 196 4.25 7.64 -18.28
CA LYS A 196 2.79 7.50 -18.19
C LYS A 196 2.36 6.75 -16.92
N LYS A 197 3.08 5.69 -16.54
CA LYS A 197 2.78 4.91 -15.34
C LYS A 197 2.97 5.75 -14.09
N LEU A 198 4.07 6.49 -13.99
CA LEU A 198 4.30 7.40 -12.87
C LEU A 198 3.24 8.50 -12.81
N ALA A 199 2.87 9.12 -13.93
CA ALA A 199 1.83 10.15 -13.95
C ALA A 199 0.45 9.62 -13.50
N LYS A 200 0.06 8.42 -13.93
CA LYS A 200 -1.15 7.76 -13.44
C LYS A 200 -1.07 7.45 -11.94
N PHE A 201 0.08 7.02 -11.48
CA PHE A 201 0.30 6.79 -10.05
C PHE A 201 0.15 8.07 -9.24
N VAL A 202 0.67 9.22 -9.73
CA VAL A 202 0.47 10.52 -9.08
C VAL A 202 -1.02 10.84 -8.96
N LEU A 203 -1.83 10.61 -10.01
CA LEU A 203 -3.29 10.76 -9.91
C LEU A 203 -3.90 9.89 -8.81
N LEU A 204 -3.43 8.64 -8.65
CA LEU A 204 -3.92 7.77 -7.57
C LEU A 204 -3.58 8.32 -6.18
N THR A 205 -2.42 8.95 -6.01
CA THR A 205 -1.99 9.47 -4.71
C THR A 205 -2.85 10.62 -4.20
N ILE A 206 -3.46 11.40 -5.07
CA ILE A 206 -4.27 12.57 -4.71
C ILE A 206 -5.77 12.24 -4.55
N LEU A 207 -6.24 11.05 -4.94
CA LEU A 207 -7.67 10.72 -4.93
C LEU A 207 -8.32 10.90 -3.55
N GLU A 208 -7.65 10.49 -2.46
CA GLU A 208 -8.19 10.67 -1.10
C GLU A 208 -8.34 12.16 -0.75
N GLU A 209 -7.41 13.02 -1.21
CA GLU A 209 -7.41 14.44 -0.86
C GLU A 209 -8.50 15.22 -1.56
N ILE A 210 -8.81 14.86 -2.81
CA ILE A 210 -9.82 15.56 -3.64
C ILE A 210 -11.19 14.90 -3.59
N SER A 211 -11.37 13.80 -2.86
CA SER A 211 -12.65 13.13 -2.70
C SER A 211 -13.40 13.59 -1.46
N TYR A 212 -14.71 13.34 -1.43
CA TYR A 212 -15.54 13.47 -0.22
C TYR A 212 -15.41 12.30 0.75
N THR A 213 -14.51 11.35 0.45
CA THR A 213 -14.30 10.16 1.28
C THR A 213 -12.93 10.18 1.95
N ARG A 214 -12.85 9.63 3.16
CA ARG A 214 -11.61 9.45 3.92
C ARG A 214 -11.56 8.04 4.47
N LYS A 215 -10.42 7.40 4.35
CA LYS A 215 -10.18 6.11 5.02
C LYS A 215 -9.92 6.38 6.52
N ASP A 216 -10.81 5.91 7.37
CA ASP A 216 -10.74 6.04 8.83
C ASP A 216 -10.70 4.63 9.45
N GLY A 217 -9.50 4.12 9.70
CA GLY A 217 -9.31 2.73 10.11
C GLY A 217 -9.87 1.75 9.07
N GLN A 218 -10.83 0.91 9.48
CA GLN A 218 -11.48 -0.08 8.62
C GLN A 218 -12.65 0.48 7.79
N TYR A 219 -13.06 1.72 8.06
CA TYR A 219 -14.27 2.30 7.47
C TYR A 219 -13.92 3.39 6.45
N LEU A 220 -14.79 3.52 5.44
CA LEU A 220 -14.82 4.67 4.56
C LEU A 220 -15.77 5.71 5.17
N ARG A 221 -15.21 6.85 5.59
CA ARG A 221 -16.00 7.97 6.14
C ARG A 221 -16.22 9.02 5.07
N TRP A 222 -17.43 9.57 5.02
CA TRP A 222 -17.75 10.73 4.18
C TRP A 222 -17.37 12.02 4.89
N ASP A 223 -16.68 12.92 4.20
CA ASP A 223 -16.25 14.23 4.70
C ASP A 223 -16.45 15.30 3.61
N TYR A 224 -17.59 15.96 3.65
CA TYR A 224 -17.95 16.99 2.68
C TYR A 224 -17.26 18.34 2.91
N ARG A 225 -16.44 18.51 3.95
CA ARG A 225 -15.68 19.72 4.24
C ARG A 225 -14.45 19.89 3.34
N SER A 226 -14.05 18.87 2.64
CA SER A 226 -12.88 18.87 1.75
C SER A 226 -13.21 19.23 0.31
N SER A 227 -14.27 19.98 0.09
CA SER A 227 -14.71 20.50 -1.23
C SER A 227 -14.06 21.83 -1.58
#